data_5bafa041c7e8f488989677322feb714c
#
_entry.id   5bafa041c7e8f488989677322feb714c
#
_cell.length_a   1.000
_cell.length_b   1.000
_cell.length_c   1.000
_cell.angle_alpha   90.00
_cell.angle_beta   90.00
_cell.angle_gamma   90.00
#
_symmetry.space_group_name_H-M   'P 1'
#
loop_
_entity.id
_entity.type
_entity.pdbx_description
1 polymer ?
#
loop_
_entity_poly.entity_id
_entity_poly.type
_entity_poly.pdbx_seq_one_letter_code
_entity_poly.pdbx_strand_id
1 'polypeptide(L)'
;MEVSYGKEPFDLRLMCLRLCRNLWKILAVTVVGTLLFGGGYYVKNVVLQPDPGYAASSTYKVEYKENPNAAGAYYINEATWNTMIHTGEFLDGVEKHLQEAVERGDNGASEALSLGRDQWIADLSATLPSDFSVPVTQAATQDPEMSIALAHAVEDTMCDEFAESIVEIDRIKVLDHGDFAEVVVPDVRPVRAVILAAVLSLFFSVVLFLLVEISQDSIWLPATLRRRYGLNSLGTVRSVGFAENLMYTLEKVYDKKQAKESENAESCRVAVCVALPEADPKEVVEDLQKLAKTDKTRKGIPVEYVAVPSPLLCPESGETLRKADAFLLAVPAGERVGKRLEAVLEYLHTQDCSVDGAFLWNADEQLIRSYYFLPGAIQTQDTEYGGEQA
;
A
#
# COMPACT_ATOMS: atom_id res chain seq x y z
N MET A 1 10.95 -30.45 -26.84
CA MET A 1 9.56 -30.34 -26.34
C MET A 1 9.59 -29.33 -25.21
N GLU A 2 9.00 -28.16 -25.36
CA GLU A 2 9.01 -27.12 -24.32
C GLU A 2 8.19 -27.62 -23.14
N VAL A 3 8.82 -27.76 -21.98
CA VAL A 3 8.11 -28.21 -20.76
C VAL A 3 7.27 -27.02 -20.30
N SER A 4 5.97 -27.05 -20.60
CA SER A 4 5.05 -26.01 -20.14
C SER A 4 4.63 -26.28 -18.69
N TYR A 5 5.16 -25.53 -17.78
CA TYR A 5 4.72 -25.57 -16.38
C TYR A 5 3.33 -24.95 -16.22
N GLY A 6 2.46 -25.62 -15.49
CA GLY A 6 1.10 -25.15 -15.23
C GLY A 6 1.09 -23.81 -14.49
N LYS A 7 0.18 -22.89 -14.87
CA LYS A 7 -0.07 -21.71 -14.05
C LYS A 7 -0.82 -22.14 -12.79
N GLU A 8 -0.29 -21.85 -11.62
CA GLU A 8 -1.02 -22.05 -10.38
C GLU A 8 -2.16 -21.04 -10.29
N PRO A 9 -3.40 -21.47 -10.03
CA PRO A 9 -4.50 -20.56 -9.81
C PRO A 9 -4.21 -19.73 -8.54
N PHE A 10 -4.60 -18.47 -8.57
CA PHE A 10 -4.46 -17.57 -7.44
C PHE A 10 -5.21 -18.14 -6.22
N ASP A 11 -4.47 -18.47 -5.16
CA ASP A 11 -5.02 -19.05 -3.95
C ASP A 11 -5.32 -17.98 -2.90
N LEU A 12 -6.55 -17.45 -2.95
CA LEU A 12 -7.02 -16.41 -2.04
C LEU A 12 -6.93 -16.82 -0.57
N ARG A 13 -7.17 -18.12 -0.27
CA ARG A 13 -7.12 -18.63 1.10
C ARG A 13 -5.71 -18.59 1.67
N LEU A 14 -4.73 -19.07 0.92
CA LEU A 14 -3.32 -19.01 1.30
C LEU A 14 -2.89 -17.56 1.54
N MET A 15 -3.31 -16.67 0.65
CA MET A 15 -2.98 -15.25 0.72
C MET A 15 -3.60 -14.57 1.96
N CYS A 16 -4.87 -14.88 2.29
CA CYS A 16 -5.50 -14.35 3.51
C CYS A 16 -4.80 -14.85 4.78
N LEU A 17 -4.43 -16.14 4.84
CA LEU A 17 -3.69 -16.69 5.98
C LEU A 17 -2.33 -16.01 6.16
N ARG A 18 -1.63 -15.73 5.07
CA ARG A 18 -0.34 -15.04 5.10
C ARG A 18 -0.49 -13.56 5.48
N LEU A 19 -1.54 -12.89 4.99
CA LEU A 19 -1.90 -11.55 5.39
C LEU A 19 -2.12 -11.49 6.91
N CYS A 20 -2.97 -12.38 7.46
CA CYS A 20 -3.24 -12.45 8.89
C CYS A 20 -1.96 -12.69 9.71
N ARG A 21 -1.08 -13.55 9.25
CA ARG A 21 0.19 -13.82 9.93
C ARG A 21 1.17 -12.65 9.92
N ASN A 22 1.15 -11.84 8.87
CA ASN A 22 2.00 -10.66 8.74
C ASN A 22 1.32 -9.35 9.17
N LEU A 23 0.17 -9.44 9.85
CA LEU A 23 -0.66 -8.30 10.24
C LEU A 23 0.14 -7.27 11.06
N TRP A 24 1.05 -7.72 11.93
CA TRP A 24 1.89 -6.84 12.73
C TRP A 24 2.82 -5.98 11.87
N LYS A 25 3.35 -6.52 10.73
CA LYS A 25 4.19 -5.77 9.79
C LYS A 25 3.37 -4.71 9.06
N ILE A 26 2.14 -5.07 8.67
CA ILE A 26 1.20 -4.15 8.04
C ILE A 26 0.86 -3.01 9.01
N LEU A 27 0.56 -3.34 10.28
CA LEU A 27 0.30 -2.34 11.31
C LEU A 27 1.51 -1.43 11.55
N ALA A 28 2.72 -1.98 11.61
CA ALA A 28 3.94 -1.19 11.76
C ALA A 28 4.12 -0.19 10.61
N VAL A 29 3.95 -0.63 9.37
CA VAL A 29 4.00 0.26 8.19
C VAL A 29 2.88 1.31 8.24
N THR A 30 1.68 0.93 8.66
CA THR A 30 0.55 1.85 8.84
C THR A 30 0.87 2.93 9.85
N VAL A 31 1.42 2.57 11.02
CA VAL A 31 1.81 3.55 12.06
C VAL A 31 2.86 4.52 11.52
N VAL A 32 3.90 4.02 10.85
CA VAL A 32 4.94 4.88 10.25
C VAL A 32 4.33 5.81 9.20
N GLY A 33 3.48 5.32 8.32
CA GLY A 33 2.78 6.12 7.32
C GLY A 33 1.88 7.19 7.97
N THR A 34 1.13 6.83 9.01
CA THR A 34 0.29 7.78 9.75
C THR A 34 1.11 8.89 10.41
N LEU A 35 2.25 8.55 11.01
CA LEU A 35 3.15 9.53 11.62
C LEU A 35 3.77 10.46 10.58
N LEU A 36 4.15 9.94 9.41
CA LEU A 36 4.73 10.76 8.35
C LEU A 36 3.70 11.71 7.73
N PHE A 37 2.54 11.21 7.32
CA PHE A 37 1.53 12.03 6.64
C PHE A 37 0.71 12.86 7.63
N GLY A 38 0.21 12.27 8.71
CA GLY A 38 -0.57 12.96 9.75
C GLY A 38 0.28 13.93 10.55
N GLY A 39 1.50 13.52 10.94
CA GLY A 39 2.46 14.36 11.63
C GLY A 39 2.97 15.49 10.74
N GLY A 40 3.26 15.23 9.47
CA GLY A 40 3.63 16.25 8.49
C GLY A 40 2.54 17.30 8.30
N TYR A 41 1.27 16.86 8.20
CA TYR A 41 0.12 17.77 8.16
C TYR A 41 0.04 18.61 9.44
N TYR A 42 0.18 17.98 10.61
CA TYR A 42 0.14 18.67 11.90
C TYR A 42 1.24 19.73 12.00
N VAL A 43 2.47 19.37 11.67
CA VAL A 43 3.60 20.33 11.71
C VAL A 43 3.35 21.49 10.73
N LYS A 44 2.92 21.20 9.52
CA LYS A 44 2.68 22.24 8.51
C LYS A 44 1.54 23.20 8.89
N ASN A 45 0.41 22.69 9.39
CA ASN A 45 -0.82 23.48 9.55
C ASN A 45 -1.14 23.89 11.00
N VAL A 46 -0.40 23.36 11.98
CA VAL A 46 -0.59 23.71 13.40
C VAL A 46 0.67 24.34 13.98
N VAL A 47 1.85 23.75 13.72
CA VAL A 47 3.12 24.25 14.31
C VAL A 47 3.69 25.40 13.47
N LEU A 48 3.68 25.26 12.14
CA LEU A 48 4.14 26.26 11.17
C LEU A 48 2.96 27.02 10.56
N GLN A 49 1.89 27.18 11.34
CA GLN A 49 0.72 27.93 10.88
C GLN A 49 1.15 29.34 10.50
N PRO A 50 0.76 29.84 9.30
CA PRO A 50 0.98 31.24 8.96
C PRO A 50 0.25 32.14 9.96
N ASP A 51 0.73 33.38 10.07
CA ASP A 51 0.10 34.37 10.92
C ASP A 51 -1.41 34.48 10.60
N PRO A 52 -2.25 34.71 11.60
CA PRO A 52 -3.68 34.82 11.41
C PRO A 52 -3.96 35.98 10.43
N GLY A 53 -4.85 35.73 9.49
CA GLY A 53 -5.36 36.79 8.64
C GLY A 53 -6.43 37.63 9.35
N TYR A 54 -6.73 38.78 8.80
CA TYR A 54 -7.81 39.66 9.27
C TYR A 54 -8.79 39.86 8.14
N ALA A 55 -10.10 39.86 8.43
CA ALA A 55 -11.13 40.07 7.43
C ALA A 55 -12.13 41.14 7.90
N ALA A 56 -12.25 42.20 7.12
CA ALA A 56 -13.30 43.19 7.26
C ALA A 56 -14.42 42.91 6.28
N SER A 57 -15.67 42.94 6.76
CA SER A 57 -16.84 42.56 5.95
C SER A 57 -17.86 43.71 5.94
N SER A 58 -18.37 44.06 4.76
CA SER A 58 -19.44 45.04 4.59
C SER A 58 -20.70 44.33 4.06
N THR A 59 -21.84 44.66 4.64
CA THR A 59 -23.14 44.10 4.24
C THR A 59 -23.99 45.14 3.54
N TYR A 60 -24.59 44.76 2.43
CA TYR A 60 -25.39 45.67 1.63
C TYR A 60 -26.83 45.22 1.50
N LYS A 61 -27.73 46.18 1.19
CA LYS A 61 -29.05 45.91 0.69
C LYS A 61 -29.13 46.39 -0.75
N VAL A 62 -29.41 45.46 -1.65
CA VAL A 62 -29.57 45.74 -3.08
C VAL A 62 -31.07 45.82 -3.39
N GLU A 63 -31.49 46.92 -3.96
CA GLU A 63 -32.82 47.10 -4.51
C GLU A 63 -32.76 46.81 -6.02
N TYR A 64 -33.37 45.73 -6.46
CA TYR A 64 -33.40 45.35 -7.89
C TYR A 64 -34.58 45.95 -8.60
N LYS A 65 -34.38 46.32 -9.86
CA LYS A 65 -35.46 46.77 -10.74
C LYS A 65 -36.43 45.62 -11.04
N GLU A 66 -37.68 45.95 -11.32
CA GLU A 66 -38.66 44.98 -11.81
C GLU A 66 -38.23 44.43 -13.19
N ASN A 67 -38.29 43.09 -13.35
CA ASN A 67 -37.98 42.49 -14.63
C ASN A 67 -39.21 42.57 -15.57
N PRO A 68 -39.14 43.33 -16.66
CA PRO A 68 -40.29 43.52 -17.57
C PRO A 68 -40.66 42.21 -18.33
N ASN A 69 -39.77 41.22 -18.35
CA ASN A 69 -39.93 39.98 -19.11
C ASN A 69 -40.25 38.78 -18.23
N ALA A 70 -40.31 38.89 -16.88
CA ALA A 70 -40.58 37.83 -15.95
C ALA A 70 -41.37 38.33 -14.74
N ALA A 71 -42.15 37.45 -14.11
CA ALA A 71 -42.80 37.78 -12.85
C ALA A 71 -41.75 37.83 -11.72
N GLY A 72 -41.35 39.03 -11.29
CA GLY A 72 -40.43 39.24 -10.20
C GLY A 72 -39.29 40.24 -10.54
N ALA A 73 -38.51 40.58 -9.57
CA ALA A 73 -37.32 41.42 -9.74
C ALA A 73 -36.15 40.64 -10.37
N TYR A 74 -35.21 41.36 -10.95
CA TYR A 74 -33.89 40.80 -11.26
C TYR A 74 -33.22 40.33 -9.98
N TYR A 75 -32.27 39.42 -10.10
CA TYR A 75 -31.36 39.06 -9.00
C TYR A 75 -30.00 38.63 -9.54
N ILE A 76 -28.97 38.89 -8.78
CA ILE A 76 -27.64 38.52 -9.09
C ILE A 76 -27.19 37.43 -8.09
N ASN A 77 -26.64 36.33 -8.59
CA ASN A 77 -26.18 35.22 -7.74
C ASN A 77 -24.76 35.49 -7.22
N GLU A 78 -24.34 34.71 -6.23
CA GLU A 78 -23.03 34.83 -5.59
C GLU A 78 -21.87 34.74 -6.58
N ALA A 79 -21.89 33.78 -7.52
CA ALA A 79 -20.83 33.62 -8.50
C ALA A 79 -20.70 34.85 -9.41
N THR A 80 -21.82 35.47 -9.75
CA THR A 80 -21.83 36.71 -10.53
C THR A 80 -21.29 37.87 -9.71
N TRP A 81 -21.68 38.03 -8.44
CA TRP A 81 -21.10 39.03 -7.54
C TRP A 81 -19.60 38.90 -7.44
N ASN A 82 -19.09 37.68 -7.18
CA ASN A 82 -17.65 37.42 -7.16
C ASN A 82 -16.94 37.76 -8.47
N THR A 83 -17.59 37.51 -9.61
CA THR A 83 -17.01 37.91 -10.89
C THR A 83 -16.97 39.43 -11.05
N MET A 84 -18.04 40.11 -10.63
CA MET A 84 -18.18 41.56 -10.80
C MET A 84 -17.15 42.34 -9.97
N ILE A 85 -16.95 41.97 -8.71
CA ILE A 85 -15.95 42.64 -7.84
C ILE A 85 -14.50 42.43 -8.28
N HIS A 86 -14.26 41.47 -9.19
CA HIS A 86 -12.93 41.24 -9.78
C HIS A 86 -12.76 41.81 -11.18
N THR A 87 -13.75 42.56 -11.68
CA THR A 87 -13.61 43.26 -12.99
C THR A 87 -12.63 44.43 -12.90
N GLY A 88 -11.99 44.73 -14.02
CA GLY A 88 -11.03 45.86 -14.08
C GLY A 88 -11.70 47.17 -13.69
N GLU A 89 -12.96 47.43 -14.15
CA GLU A 89 -13.73 48.61 -13.84
C GLU A 89 -13.99 48.76 -12.34
N PHE A 90 -14.37 47.66 -11.66
CA PHE A 90 -14.54 47.66 -10.21
C PHE A 90 -13.25 47.93 -9.46
N LEU A 91 -12.18 47.26 -9.85
CA LEU A 91 -10.85 47.45 -9.23
C LEU A 91 -10.27 48.83 -9.49
N ASP A 92 -10.59 49.49 -10.62
CA ASP A 92 -10.24 50.89 -10.87
C ASP A 92 -10.94 51.82 -9.86
N GLY A 93 -12.21 51.55 -9.53
CA GLY A 93 -12.93 52.26 -8.47
C GLY A 93 -12.29 52.04 -7.09
N VAL A 94 -11.98 50.81 -6.73
CA VAL A 94 -11.31 50.49 -5.45
C VAL A 94 -9.96 51.24 -5.37
N GLU A 95 -9.15 51.23 -6.43
CA GLU A 95 -7.88 51.96 -6.46
C GLU A 95 -8.05 53.45 -6.24
N LYS A 96 -9.06 54.07 -6.89
CA LYS A 96 -9.39 55.50 -6.75
C LYS A 96 -9.72 55.82 -5.28
N HIS A 97 -10.62 55.05 -4.65
CA HIS A 97 -11.03 55.30 -3.26
C HIS A 97 -9.91 55.04 -2.25
N LEU A 98 -9.03 54.05 -2.49
CA LEU A 98 -7.80 53.88 -1.71
C LEU A 98 -6.85 55.06 -1.85
N GLN A 99 -6.67 55.65 -3.06
CA GLN A 99 -5.85 56.83 -3.26
C GLN A 99 -6.40 58.05 -2.51
N GLU A 100 -7.72 58.25 -2.57
CA GLU A 100 -8.40 59.30 -1.80
C GLU A 100 -8.25 59.13 -0.28
N ALA A 101 -8.27 57.86 0.22
CA ALA A 101 -8.02 57.55 1.61
C ALA A 101 -6.57 57.86 2.02
N VAL A 102 -5.58 57.56 1.17
CA VAL A 102 -4.17 57.94 1.41
C VAL A 102 -4.00 59.43 1.49
N GLU A 103 -4.67 60.21 0.64
CA GLU A 103 -4.64 61.68 0.69
C GLU A 103 -5.22 62.21 2.02
N ARG A 104 -6.15 61.50 2.61
CA ARG A 104 -6.72 61.76 3.96
C ARG A 104 -5.83 61.32 5.10
N GLY A 105 -4.71 60.63 4.81
CA GLY A 105 -3.72 60.22 5.78
C GLY A 105 -3.96 58.81 6.36
N ASP A 106 -4.71 57.97 5.64
CA ASP A 106 -4.97 56.59 6.04
C ASP A 106 -3.78 55.68 5.70
N ASN A 107 -3.13 55.14 6.74
CA ASN A 107 -1.97 54.26 6.57
C ASN A 107 -2.37 52.89 6.02
N GLY A 108 -3.49 52.33 6.44
CA GLY A 108 -4.01 51.05 5.94
C GLY A 108 -4.29 51.08 4.44
N ALA A 109 -4.80 52.25 3.94
CA ALA A 109 -5.00 52.45 2.51
C ALA A 109 -3.70 52.50 1.73
N SER A 110 -2.64 53.14 2.30
CA SER A 110 -1.31 53.14 1.68
C SER A 110 -0.71 51.77 1.57
N GLU A 111 -0.85 50.94 2.58
CA GLU A 111 -0.41 49.56 2.59
C GLU A 111 -1.22 48.70 1.61
N ALA A 112 -2.56 48.85 1.57
CA ALA A 112 -3.44 48.17 0.64
C ALA A 112 -3.07 48.49 -0.83
N LEU A 113 -2.78 49.74 -1.16
CA LEU A 113 -2.30 50.14 -2.49
C LEU A 113 -0.98 49.47 -2.86
N SER A 114 -0.10 49.24 -1.90
CA SER A 114 1.21 48.61 -2.13
C SER A 114 1.10 47.12 -2.53
N LEU A 115 0.02 46.45 -2.18
CA LEU A 115 -0.24 45.02 -2.54
C LEU A 115 -0.49 44.86 -4.05
N GLY A 116 -1.18 45.82 -4.68
CA GLY A 116 -1.56 45.77 -6.08
C GLY A 116 -2.79 44.88 -6.38
N ARG A 117 -3.30 45.03 -7.58
CA ARG A 117 -4.59 44.45 -8.02
C ARG A 117 -4.62 42.93 -7.98
N ASP A 118 -3.52 42.24 -8.32
CA ASP A 118 -3.46 40.80 -8.32
C ASP A 118 -3.69 40.21 -6.91
N GLN A 119 -3.20 40.90 -5.88
CA GLN A 119 -3.42 40.50 -4.50
C GLN A 119 -4.85 40.84 -4.06
N TRP A 120 -5.42 41.98 -4.43
CA TRP A 120 -6.82 42.29 -4.11
C TRP A 120 -7.79 41.27 -4.66
N ILE A 121 -7.55 40.74 -5.86
CA ILE A 121 -8.38 39.68 -6.45
C ILE A 121 -8.37 38.45 -5.54
N ALA A 122 -7.23 38.13 -4.90
CA ALA A 122 -7.14 37.00 -3.97
C ALA A 122 -7.78 37.29 -2.60
N ASP A 123 -7.73 38.55 -2.17
CA ASP A 123 -8.15 38.99 -0.84
C ASP A 123 -9.63 39.41 -0.77
N LEU A 124 -10.26 39.69 -1.92
CA LEU A 124 -11.67 40.10 -2.02
C LEU A 124 -12.58 38.93 -2.31
N SER A 125 -13.70 38.90 -1.64
CA SER A 125 -14.77 37.92 -1.92
C SER A 125 -16.14 38.53 -1.69
N ALA A 126 -17.16 38.01 -2.39
CA ALA A 126 -18.56 38.32 -2.17
C ALA A 126 -19.37 37.08 -1.92
N THR A 127 -20.25 37.12 -0.93
CA THR A 127 -21.11 36.00 -0.54
C THR A 127 -22.57 36.45 -0.41
N LEU A 128 -23.50 35.51 -0.55
CA LEU A 128 -24.94 35.72 -0.34
C LEU A 128 -25.45 34.75 0.76
N PRO A 129 -25.27 35.12 2.03
CA PRO A 129 -25.51 34.16 3.13
C PRO A 129 -26.98 33.77 3.31
N SER A 130 -27.94 34.60 2.96
CA SER A 130 -29.35 34.35 3.24
C SER A 130 -30.35 34.82 2.16
N ASP A 131 -30.14 35.98 1.57
CA ASP A 131 -31.06 36.61 0.62
C ASP A 131 -30.27 37.18 -0.56
N PHE A 132 -30.76 36.99 -1.78
CA PHE A 132 -30.15 37.55 -2.99
C PHE A 132 -30.05 39.10 -2.99
N SER A 133 -30.86 39.73 -2.16
CA SER A 133 -30.76 41.19 -1.99
C SER A 133 -29.81 41.66 -0.90
N VAL A 134 -29.10 40.74 -0.25
CA VAL A 134 -28.18 41.02 0.87
C VAL A 134 -26.82 40.41 0.60
N PRO A 135 -26.03 40.95 -0.35
CA PRO A 135 -24.66 40.55 -0.53
C PRO A 135 -23.80 41.05 0.61
N VAL A 136 -22.76 40.27 0.90
CA VAL A 136 -21.69 40.59 1.85
C VAL A 136 -20.38 40.54 1.10
N THR A 137 -19.61 41.66 1.11
CA THR A 137 -18.24 41.64 0.62
C THR A 137 -17.29 41.48 1.80
N GLN A 138 -16.18 40.84 1.55
CA GLN A 138 -15.14 40.59 2.55
C GLN A 138 -13.78 40.94 1.94
N ALA A 139 -12.99 41.71 2.66
CA ALA A 139 -11.60 41.99 2.37
C ALA A 139 -10.73 41.27 3.45
N ALA A 140 -9.94 40.28 3.02
CA ALA A 140 -9.13 39.45 3.92
C ALA A 140 -7.64 39.66 3.64
N THR A 141 -6.94 40.36 4.54
CA THR A 141 -5.51 40.65 4.42
C THR A 141 -4.74 40.14 5.66
N GLN A 142 -3.43 40.43 5.71
CA GLN A 142 -2.60 40.06 6.86
C GLN A 142 -2.55 41.16 7.94
N ASP A 143 -3.12 42.33 7.68
CA ASP A 143 -3.15 43.45 8.61
C ASP A 143 -4.58 43.97 8.80
N PRO A 144 -5.04 44.25 10.05
CA PRO A 144 -6.40 44.68 10.32
C PRO A 144 -6.72 46.08 9.71
N GLU A 145 -5.78 47.04 9.74
CA GLU A 145 -5.99 48.37 9.22
C GLU A 145 -6.10 48.34 7.68
N MET A 146 -5.29 47.50 7.04
CA MET A 146 -5.34 47.24 5.60
C MET A 146 -6.67 46.57 5.17
N SER A 147 -7.16 45.57 5.96
CA SER A 147 -8.45 44.93 5.67
C SER A 147 -9.62 45.90 5.76
N ILE A 148 -9.62 46.80 6.77
CA ILE A 148 -10.65 47.83 6.94
C ILE A 148 -10.59 48.84 5.82
N ALA A 149 -9.40 49.35 5.49
CA ALA A 149 -9.23 50.32 4.40
C ALA A 149 -9.68 49.76 3.02
N LEU A 150 -9.33 48.49 2.75
CA LEU A 150 -9.75 47.80 1.54
C LEU A 150 -11.28 47.56 1.52
N ALA A 151 -11.88 47.19 2.66
CA ALA A 151 -13.34 47.01 2.79
C ALA A 151 -14.09 48.31 2.55
N HIS A 152 -13.59 49.45 3.09
CA HIS A 152 -14.19 50.75 2.86
C HIS A 152 -14.07 51.19 1.39
N ALA A 153 -12.93 50.97 0.75
CA ALA A 153 -12.79 51.28 -0.68
C ALA A 153 -13.71 50.46 -1.57
N VAL A 154 -13.93 49.14 -1.22
CA VAL A 154 -14.92 48.30 -1.87
C VAL A 154 -16.34 48.82 -1.63
N GLU A 155 -16.65 49.27 -0.42
CA GLU A 155 -17.94 49.80 -0.05
C GLU A 155 -18.26 51.10 -0.83
N ASP A 156 -17.33 52.04 -0.86
CA ASP A 156 -17.47 53.28 -1.61
C ASP A 156 -17.67 52.97 -3.11
N THR A 157 -16.87 52.05 -3.67
CA THR A 157 -17.02 51.63 -5.07
C THR A 157 -18.37 50.99 -5.35
N MET A 158 -18.86 50.13 -4.47
CA MET A 158 -20.16 49.46 -4.61
C MET A 158 -21.32 50.44 -4.60
N CYS A 159 -21.25 51.50 -3.78
CA CYS A 159 -22.35 52.45 -3.60
C CYS A 159 -22.36 53.60 -4.61
N ASP A 160 -21.21 53.96 -5.17
CA ASP A 160 -21.07 55.07 -6.10
C ASP A 160 -21.31 54.62 -7.57
N GLU A 161 -20.26 54.67 -8.36
CA GLU A 161 -20.31 54.51 -9.83
C GLU A 161 -20.73 53.10 -10.27
N PHE A 162 -20.39 52.06 -9.48
CA PHE A 162 -20.65 50.68 -9.85
C PHE A 162 -22.13 50.32 -9.78
N ALA A 163 -22.85 50.85 -8.77
CA ALA A 163 -24.31 50.62 -8.68
C ALA A 163 -25.06 51.19 -9.90
N GLU A 164 -24.58 52.31 -10.45
CA GLU A 164 -25.19 52.95 -11.63
C GLU A 164 -24.84 52.20 -12.93
N SER A 165 -23.71 51.48 -12.98
CA SER A 165 -23.28 50.75 -14.18
C SER A 165 -24.10 49.46 -14.42
N ILE A 166 -24.77 48.94 -13.40
CA ILE A 166 -25.52 47.68 -13.48
C ILE A 166 -27.00 47.94 -13.78
N VAL A 167 -27.45 47.56 -14.97
CA VAL A 167 -28.80 47.82 -15.45
C VAL A 167 -29.88 47.25 -14.54
N GLU A 168 -29.64 46.10 -13.92
CA GLU A 168 -30.59 45.34 -13.08
C GLU A 168 -30.75 45.95 -11.69
N ILE A 169 -29.85 46.80 -11.24
CA ILE A 169 -29.84 47.39 -9.90
C ILE A 169 -30.48 48.79 -9.96
N ASP A 170 -31.36 49.03 -9.01
CA ASP A 170 -31.92 50.36 -8.80
C ASP A 170 -31.04 51.14 -7.78
N ARG A 171 -30.69 50.48 -6.68
CA ARG A 171 -29.91 51.11 -5.62
C ARG A 171 -29.18 50.09 -4.77
N ILE A 172 -27.99 50.43 -4.29
CA ILE A 172 -27.26 49.70 -3.24
C ILE A 172 -27.17 50.61 -2.00
N LYS A 173 -27.44 50.06 -0.84
CA LYS A 173 -27.30 50.72 0.46
C LYS A 173 -26.45 49.87 1.39
N VAL A 174 -25.53 50.45 2.09
CA VAL A 174 -24.79 49.81 3.16
C VAL A 174 -25.70 49.56 4.34
N LEU A 175 -25.75 48.33 4.86
CA LEU A 175 -26.44 47.96 6.07
C LEU A 175 -25.47 47.87 7.26
N ASP A 176 -24.26 47.38 7.01
CA ASP A 176 -23.22 47.25 7.99
C ASP A 176 -21.87 47.59 7.34
N HIS A 177 -21.10 48.44 8.00
CA HIS A 177 -19.82 48.96 7.49
C HIS A 177 -18.67 48.02 7.90
N GLY A 178 -17.65 47.93 7.05
CA GLY A 178 -16.43 47.18 7.31
C GLY A 178 -15.48 47.81 8.28
N ASP A 179 -16.00 48.43 9.34
CA ASP A 179 -15.24 49.21 10.36
C ASP A 179 -14.41 48.32 11.29
N PHE A 180 -14.62 47.01 11.25
CA PHE A 180 -14.00 46.06 12.16
C PHE A 180 -13.42 44.86 11.40
N ALA A 181 -12.17 44.57 11.70
CA ALA A 181 -11.50 43.37 11.14
C ALA A 181 -11.49 42.21 12.14
N GLU A 182 -12.15 41.13 11.79
CA GLU A 182 -12.15 39.89 12.55
C GLU A 182 -10.92 39.05 12.22
N VAL A 183 -10.40 38.36 13.25
CA VAL A 183 -9.27 37.45 13.05
C VAL A 183 -9.77 36.17 12.34
N VAL A 184 -9.24 35.91 11.17
CA VAL A 184 -9.53 34.69 10.40
C VAL A 184 -8.47 33.64 10.71
N VAL A 185 -8.84 32.68 11.54
CA VAL A 185 -7.97 31.53 11.80
C VAL A 185 -8.36 30.42 10.85
N PRO A 186 -7.40 29.83 10.11
CA PRO A 186 -7.67 28.67 9.23
C PRO A 186 -8.35 27.56 10.03
N ASP A 187 -9.47 26.99 9.50
CA ASP A 187 -10.17 25.86 10.13
C ASP A 187 -9.34 24.59 10.00
N VAL A 188 -8.32 24.49 10.83
CA VAL A 188 -7.43 23.33 10.87
C VAL A 188 -8.09 22.21 11.63
N ARG A 189 -8.32 21.07 10.94
CA ARG A 189 -8.96 19.87 11.53
C ARG A 189 -7.95 18.73 11.66
N PRO A 190 -6.99 18.81 12.60
CA PRO A 190 -5.88 17.87 12.68
C PRO A 190 -6.34 16.44 12.95
N VAL A 191 -7.38 16.25 13.75
CA VAL A 191 -7.93 14.92 14.07
C VAL A 191 -8.46 14.22 12.80
N ARG A 192 -9.20 14.96 11.96
CA ARG A 192 -9.72 14.40 10.71
C ARG A 192 -8.59 14.04 9.74
N ALA A 193 -7.55 14.88 9.66
CA ALA A 193 -6.40 14.63 8.80
C ALA A 193 -5.62 13.38 9.27
N VAL A 194 -5.42 13.21 10.59
CA VAL A 194 -4.73 12.02 11.14
C VAL A 194 -5.54 10.75 10.90
N ILE A 195 -6.86 10.78 11.07
CA ILE A 195 -7.72 9.63 10.77
C ILE A 195 -7.63 9.27 9.27
N LEU A 196 -7.71 10.27 8.39
CA LEU A 196 -7.59 10.05 6.96
C LEU A 196 -6.21 9.47 6.59
N ALA A 197 -5.14 10.02 7.16
CA ALA A 197 -3.79 9.51 6.99
C ALA A 197 -3.66 8.04 7.45
N ALA A 198 -4.28 7.68 8.58
CA ALA A 198 -4.29 6.31 9.08
C ALA A 198 -5.01 5.33 8.14
N VAL A 199 -6.20 5.71 7.65
CA VAL A 199 -6.97 4.88 6.71
C VAL A 199 -6.23 4.69 5.39
N LEU A 200 -5.68 5.78 4.82
CA LEU A 200 -4.89 5.70 3.58
C LEU A 200 -3.61 4.88 3.77
N SER A 201 -2.89 5.08 4.87
CA SER A 201 -1.68 4.31 5.18
C SER A 201 -1.98 2.83 5.35
N LEU A 202 -3.10 2.46 5.98
CA LEU A 202 -3.54 1.07 6.09
C LEU A 202 -3.85 0.48 4.71
N PHE A 203 -4.60 1.20 3.89
CA PHE A 203 -4.92 0.76 2.54
C PHE A 203 -3.66 0.53 1.70
N PHE A 204 -2.74 1.50 1.67
CA PHE A 204 -1.51 1.36 0.91
C PHE A 204 -0.60 0.26 1.46
N SER A 205 -0.52 0.06 2.78
CA SER A 205 0.28 -1.01 3.37
C SER A 205 -0.26 -2.40 3.00
N VAL A 206 -1.58 -2.59 2.97
CA VAL A 206 -2.21 -3.83 2.50
C VAL A 206 -1.95 -4.05 1.02
N VAL A 207 -2.16 -3.03 0.18
CA VAL A 207 -1.91 -3.12 -1.27
C VAL A 207 -0.45 -3.45 -1.55
N LEU A 208 0.48 -2.78 -0.87
CA LEU A 208 1.91 -3.05 -1.02
C LEU A 208 2.25 -4.48 -0.63
N PHE A 209 1.71 -4.97 0.50
CA PHE A 209 1.89 -6.36 0.92
C PHE A 209 1.39 -7.33 -0.16
N LEU A 210 0.20 -7.10 -0.72
CA LEU A 210 -0.36 -7.94 -1.77
C LEU A 210 0.48 -7.92 -3.04
N LEU A 211 0.97 -6.76 -3.45
CA LEU A 211 1.86 -6.64 -4.62
C LEU A 211 3.17 -7.39 -4.43
N VAL A 212 3.78 -7.26 -3.25
CA VAL A 212 4.99 -8.01 -2.90
C VAL A 212 4.72 -9.52 -2.91
N GLU A 213 3.59 -9.95 -2.37
CA GLU A 213 3.17 -11.34 -2.31
C GLU A 213 2.97 -11.95 -3.70
N ILE A 214 2.26 -11.25 -4.58
CA ILE A 214 2.02 -11.70 -5.96
C ILE A 214 3.34 -11.74 -6.77
N SER A 215 4.27 -10.83 -6.45
CA SER A 215 5.59 -10.79 -7.09
C SER A 215 6.51 -11.93 -6.65
N GLN A 216 6.22 -12.56 -5.49
CA GLN A 216 7.02 -13.65 -4.96
C GLN A 216 6.56 -14.97 -5.57
N ASP A 217 7.41 -15.58 -6.39
CA ASP A 217 7.20 -16.94 -6.90
C ASP A 217 7.66 -17.97 -5.87
N SER A 218 6.98 -18.02 -4.72
CA SER A 218 7.32 -18.88 -3.58
C SER A 218 6.36 -20.06 -3.46
N ILE A 219 6.91 -21.22 -3.15
CA ILE A 219 6.14 -22.48 -3.01
C ILE A 219 5.88 -22.71 -1.52
N TRP A 220 4.61 -22.77 -1.14
CA TRP A 220 4.19 -22.92 0.26
C TRP A 220 3.51 -24.25 0.57
N LEU A 221 2.92 -24.89 -0.44
CA LEU A 221 2.11 -26.09 -0.29
C LEU A 221 2.72 -27.25 -1.06
N PRO A 222 2.75 -28.48 -0.49
CA PRO A 222 3.20 -29.66 -1.21
C PRO A 222 2.40 -29.96 -2.47
N ALA A 223 1.11 -29.60 -2.47
CA ALA A 223 0.23 -29.75 -3.64
C ALA A 223 0.69 -28.97 -4.87
N THR A 224 1.39 -27.83 -4.69
CA THR A 224 1.95 -27.00 -5.77
C THR A 224 3.01 -27.77 -6.57
N LEU A 225 3.85 -28.56 -5.88
CA LEU A 225 4.87 -29.39 -6.56
C LEU A 225 4.23 -30.35 -7.56
N ARG A 226 3.10 -30.94 -7.20
CA ARG A 226 2.37 -31.85 -8.08
C ARG A 226 1.60 -31.10 -9.18
N ARG A 227 0.87 -30.03 -8.81
CA ARG A 227 -0.04 -29.34 -9.75
C ARG A 227 0.69 -28.52 -10.79
N ARG A 228 1.73 -27.76 -10.36
CA ARG A 228 2.45 -26.85 -11.24
C ARG A 228 3.59 -27.54 -11.99
N TYR A 229 4.33 -28.41 -11.30
CA TYR A 229 5.58 -28.99 -11.81
C TYR A 229 5.45 -30.47 -12.19
N GLY A 230 4.33 -31.11 -11.91
CA GLY A 230 4.12 -32.53 -12.22
C GLY A 230 4.99 -33.48 -11.40
N LEU A 231 5.61 -32.99 -10.31
CA LEU A 231 6.52 -33.77 -9.48
C LEU A 231 5.75 -34.68 -8.51
N ASN A 232 6.32 -35.87 -8.23
CA ASN A 232 5.83 -36.73 -7.16
C ASN A 232 6.10 -36.07 -5.81
N SER A 233 5.06 -35.49 -5.20
CA SER A 233 5.20 -34.78 -3.92
C SER A 233 5.17 -35.75 -2.74
N LEU A 234 6.26 -35.80 -1.97
CA LEU A 234 6.38 -36.62 -0.73
C LEU A 234 5.76 -35.92 0.49
N GLY A 235 5.43 -34.62 0.39
CA GLY A 235 4.91 -33.83 1.51
C GLY A 235 5.95 -32.85 2.08
N THR A 236 5.88 -32.61 3.39
CA THR A 236 6.90 -31.84 4.14
C THR A 236 7.68 -32.79 5.05
N VAL A 237 8.95 -32.47 5.29
CA VAL A 237 9.87 -33.32 6.07
C VAL A 237 9.33 -33.71 7.45
N ARG A 238 8.52 -32.83 8.08
CA ARG A 238 7.93 -33.08 9.41
C ARG A 238 6.45 -33.50 9.38
N SER A 239 5.87 -33.70 8.19
CA SER A 239 4.46 -34.08 8.08
C SER A 239 4.28 -35.57 8.40
N VAL A 240 3.12 -35.89 8.99
CA VAL A 240 2.68 -37.27 9.12
C VAL A 240 2.57 -37.90 7.74
N GLY A 241 3.15 -39.05 7.55
CA GLY A 241 3.16 -39.77 6.26
C GLY A 241 4.34 -39.41 5.33
N PHE A 242 5.19 -38.45 5.67
CA PHE A 242 6.38 -38.16 4.87
C PHE A 242 7.32 -39.38 4.80
N ALA A 243 7.63 -39.95 5.94
CA ALA A 243 8.48 -41.16 6.03
C ALA A 243 7.91 -42.34 5.23
N GLU A 244 6.59 -42.55 5.30
CA GLU A 244 5.91 -43.61 4.56
C GLU A 244 5.96 -43.35 3.04
N ASN A 245 5.69 -42.14 2.59
CA ASN A 245 5.77 -41.75 1.17
C ASN A 245 7.20 -41.86 0.64
N LEU A 246 8.18 -41.47 1.44
CA LEU A 246 9.60 -41.62 1.11
C LEU A 246 9.98 -43.09 0.96
N MET A 247 9.62 -43.89 1.93
CA MET A 247 9.91 -45.35 1.91
C MET A 247 9.24 -46.03 0.72
N TYR A 248 7.97 -45.75 0.46
CA TYR A 248 7.28 -46.29 -0.72
C TYR A 248 7.99 -45.92 -2.04
N THR A 249 8.46 -44.68 -2.15
CA THR A 249 9.19 -44.25 -3.34
C THR A 249 10.54 -44.97 -3.47
N LEU A 250 11.26 -45.14 -2.37
CA LEU A 250 12.55 -45.84 -2.36
C LEU A 250 12.39 -47.34 -2.60
N GLU A 251 11.36 -48.00 -2.03
CA GLU A 251 11.04 -49.40 -2.33
C GLU A 251 10.82 -49.60 -3.83
N LYS A 252 10.02 -48.74 -4.44
CA LYS A 252 9.76 -48.83 -5.88
C LYS A 252 11.02 -48.67 -6.74
N VAL A 253 11.97 -47.83 -6.32
CA VAL A 253 13.27 -47.66 -6.99
C VAL A 253 14.15 -48.89 -6.76
N TYR A 254 14.20 -49.38 -5.54
CA TYR A 254 14.98 -50.55 -5.15
C TYR A 254 14.53 -51.83 -5.89
N ASP A 255 13.21 -52.06 -5.96
CA ASP A 255 12.62 -53.16 -6.72
C ASP A 255 12.98 -53.10 -8.21
N LYS A 256 12.99 -51.92 -8.80
CA LYS A 256 13.42 -51.71 -10.19
C LYS A 256 14.91 -52.04 -10.37
N LYS A 257 15.75 -51.70 -9.39
CA LYS A 257 17.18 -51.98 -9.41
C LYS A 257 17.45 -53.46 -9.30
N GLN A 258 16.80 -54.16 -8.34
CA GLN A 258 16.91 -55.61 -8.20
C GLN A 258 16.46 -56.37 -9.47
N ALA A 259 15.45 -55.85 -10.16
CA ALA A 259 15.00 -56.48 -11.39
C ALA A 259 16.01 -56.34 -12.54
N LYS A 260 16.94 -55.37 -12.48
CA LYS A 260 17.98 -55.11 -13.48
C LYS A 260 19.32 -55.73 -13.16
N GLU A 261 19.70 -55.74 -11.90
CA GLU A 261 20.98 -56.25 -11.39
C GLU A 261 20.72 -57.55 -10.61
N SER A 262 21.13 -58.70 -11.15
CA SER A 262 20.96 -60.01 -10.52
C SER A 262 21.56 -59.98 -9.08
N GLU A 263 20.72 -60.11 -8.04
CA GLU A 263 20.95 -60.48 -6.63
C GLU A 263 21.99 -59.74 -5.75
N ASN A 264 22.80 -58.80 -6.22
CA ASN A 264 23.87 -58.18 -5.42
C ASN A 264 23.78 -56.65 -5.22
N ALA A 265 22.61 -56.07 -5.12
CA ALA A 265 22.48 -54.66 -4.79
C ALA A 265 22.77 -54.41 -3.29
N GLU A 266 24.01 -54.01 -2.97
CA GLU A 266 24.45 -53.80 -1.56
C GLU A 266 23.80 -52.55 -0.91
N SER A 267 23.49 -51.47 -1.65
CA SER A 267 22.83 -50.26 -1.14
C SER A 267 22.15 -49.48 -2.24
N CYS A 268 21.13 -48.69 -1.87
CA CYS A 268 20.47 -47.76 -2.75
C CYS A 268 21.07 -46.34 -2.55
N ARG A 269 21.71 -45.82 -3.57
CA ARG A 269 22.26 -44.44 -3.55
C ARG A 269 21.17 -43.44 -3.92
N VAL A 270 20.86 -42.57 -2.97
CA VAL A 270 19.84 -41.52 -3.14
C VAL A 270 20.50 -40.15 -3.21
N ALA A 271 20.51 -39.56 -4.37
CA ALA A 271 21.00 -38.18 -4.53
C ALA A 271 19.95 -37.20 -4.01
N VAL A 272 20.38 -36.25 -3.20
CA VAL A 272 19.53 -35.18 -2.65
C VAL A 272 20.09 -33.84 -3.10
N CYS A 273 19.28 -33.10 -3.85
CA CYS A 273 19.61 -31.75 -4.32
C CYS A 273 18.59 -30.75 -3.78
N VAL A 274 19.02 -29.52 -3.57
CA VAL A 274 18.15 -28.40 -3.16
C VAL A 274 17.85 -27.51 -4.37
N ALA A 275 16.59 -27.16 -4.56
CA ALA A 275 16.16 -26.29 -5.65
C ALA A 275 16.71 -24.85 -5.55
N LEU A 276 17.15 -24.44 -4.35
CA LEU A 276 17.79 -23.15 -4.11
C LEU A 276 19.31 -23.34 -4.19
N PRO A 277 19.99 -22.68 -5.16
CA PRO A 277 21.43 -22.88 -5.36
C PRO A 277 22.32 -22.52 -4.16
N GLU A 278 21.88 -21.52 -3.37
CA GLU A 278 22.65 -21.03 -2.21
C GLU A 278 22.49 -21.91 -0.95
N ALA A 279 21.50 -22.84 -0.93
CA ALA A 279 21.27 -23.71 0.22
C ALA A 279 22.25 -24.91 0.22
N ASP A 280 22.76 -25.27 1.40
CA ASP A 280 23.64 -26.44 1.54
C ASP A 280 22.80 -27.74 1.55
N PRO A 281 22.97 -28.62 0.56
CA PRO A 281 22.25 -29.90 0.51
C PRO A 281 22.63 -30.84 1.67
N LYS A 282 23.74 -30.61 2.37
CA LYS A 282 24.16 -31.42 3.52
C LYS A 282 23.19 -31.31 4.69
N GLU A 283 22.64 -30.11 4.96
CA GLU A 283 21.64 -29.92 6.02
C GLU A 283 20.40 -30.78 5.78
N VAL A 284 19.93 -30.79 4.52
CA VAL A 284 18.79 -31.62 4.14
C VAL A 284 19.07 -33.11 4.30
N VAL A 285 20.26 -33.53 3.90
CA VAL A 285 20.70 -34.95 4.06
C VAL A 285 20.80 -35.35 5.55
N GLU A 286 21.30 -34.45 6.41
CA GLU A 286 21.33 -34.70 7.86
C GLU A 286 19.92 -34.88 8.43
N ASP A 287 18.97 -34.04 8.02
CA ASP A 287 17.59 -34.13 8.46
C ASP A 287 16.92 -35.44 7.98
N LEU A 288 17.16 -35.86 6.75
CA LEU A 288 16.68 -37.14 6.22
C LEU A 288 17.32 -38.34 6.96
N GLN A 289 18.62 -38.24 7.29
CA GLN A 289 19.31 -39.27 8.06
C GLN A 289 18.80 -39.39 9.50
N LYS A 290 18.47 -38.25 10.15
CA LYS A 290 17.84 -38.25 11.48
C LYS A 290 16.47 -38.94 11.45
N LEU A 291 15.64 -38.59 10.46
CA LEU A 291 14.36 -39.28 10.28
C LEU A 291 14.50 -40.76 10.03
N ALA A 292 15.45 -41.16 9.19
CA ALA A 292 15.73 -42.55 8.89
C ALA A 292 16.19 -43.37 10.11
N LYS A 293 16.85 -42.74 11.10
CA LYS A 293 17.24 -43.38 12.36
C LYS A 293 16.07 -43.55 13.35
N THR A 294 15.12 -42.63 13.29
CA THR A 294 13.98 -42.59 14.23
C THR A 294 12.82 -43.52 13.79
N ASP A 295 12.75 -43.83 12.49
CA ASP A 295 11.68 -44.65 11.94
C ASP A 295 11.93 -46.17 12.15
N LYS A 296 11.18 -46.76 13.08
CA LYS A 296 11.21 -48.19 13.40
C LYS A 296 10.56 -49.10 12.34
N THR A 297 9.88 -48.51 11.35
CA THR A 297 9.18 -49.25 10.27
C THR A 297 10.08 -49.62 9.11
N ARG A 298 11.37 -49.35 9.22
CA ARG A 298 12.40 -49.55 8.18
C ARG A 298 12.47 -51.03 7.78
N LYS A 299 11.94 -51.39 6.64
CA LYS A 299 12.21 -52.67 5.98
C LYS A 299 13.62 -52.63 5.41
N GLY A 300 14.61 -52.99 6.17
CA GLY A 300 15.97 -53.36 5.83
C GLY A 300 16.68 -52.86 4.53
N ILE A 301 16.15 -51.87 3.82
CA ILE A 301 16.78 -51.33 2.62
C ILE A 301 17.94 -50.43 3.05
N PRO A 302 19.19 -50.79 2.73
CA PRO A 302 20.33 -49.95 3.03
C PRO A 302 20.33 -48.75 2.08
N VAL A 303 20.07 -47.53 2.61
CA VAL A 303 20.01 -46.28 1.84
C VAL A 303 21.20 -45.41 2.19
N GLU A 304 21.93 -44.97 1.17
CA GLU A 304 23.01 -44.02 1.27
C GLU A 304 22.55 -42.68 0.67
N TYR A 305 22.33 -41.63 1.49
CA TYR A 305 22.00 -40.29 1.02
C TYR A 305 23.26 -39.55 0.64
N VAL A 306 23.30 -39.02 -0.59
CA VAL A 306 24.42 -38.26 -1.13
C VAL A 306 23.96 -36.81 -1.38
N ALA A 307 24.58 -35.87 -0.72
CA ALA A 307 24.34 -34.43 -0.91
C ALA A 307 24.93 -33.99 -2.26
N VAL A 308 24.08 -33.46 -3.13
CA VAL A 308 24.49 -33.00 -4.46
C VAL A 308 24.23 -31.49 -4.55
N PRO A 309 25.26 -30.68 -4.84
CA PRO A 309 25.07 -29.25 -5.07
C PRO A 309 24.13 -28.98 -6.24
N SER A 310 23.51 -27.82 -6.24
CA SER A 310 22.60 -27.43 -7.33
C SER A 310 23.32 -27.50 -8.68
N PRO A 311 22.73 -28.17 -9.68
CA PRO A 311 23.32 -28.28 -11.02
C PRO A 311 23.43 -26.92 -11.75
N LEU A 312 22.74 -25.90 -11.27
CA LEU A 312 22.86 -24.54 -11.79
C LEU A 312 24.19 -23.86 -11.39
N LEU A 313 24.81 -24.31 -10.27
CA LEU A 313 26.11 -23.78 -9.80
C LEU A 313 27.26 -24.73 -10.16
N CYS A 314 27.03 -26.03 -10.10
CA CYS A 314 28.04 -27.06 -10.30
C CYS A 314 27.60 -28.01 -11.44
N PRO A 315 28.11 -27.83 -12.66
CA PRO A 315 27.79 -28.71 -13.80
C PRO A 315 28.17 -30.18 -13.57
N GLU A 316 29.18 -30.42 -12.76
CA GLU A 316 29.64 -31.78 -12.40
C GLU A 316 28.59 -32.58 -11.59
N SER A 317 27.63 -31.88 -10.98
CA SER A 317 26.51 -32.49 -10.26
C SER A 317 25.71 -33.44 -11.16
N GLY A 318 25.62 -33.17 -12.46
CA GLY A 318 24.94 -34.02 -13.42
C GLY A 318 25.51 -35.44 -13.52
N GLU A 319 26.82 -35.61 -13.35
CA GLU A 319 27.45 -36.94 -13.35
C GLU A 319 27.08 -37.73 -12.07
N THR A 320 27.07 -37.08 -10.93
CA THR A 320 26.66 -37.68 -9.64
C THR A 320 25.18 -38.06 -9.66
N LEU A 321 24.32 -37.21 -10.23
CA LEU A 321 22.88 -37.48 -10.38
C LEU A 321 22.63 -38.71 -11.27
N ARG A 322 23.37 -38.86 -12.38
CA ARG A 322 23.24 -40.00 -13.28
C ARG A 322 23.73 -41.34 -12.67
N LYS A 323 24.64 -41.28 -11.69
CA LYS A 323 25.15 -42.46 -10.98
C LYS A 323 24.29 -42.86 -9.76
N ALA A 324 23.33 -42.02 -9.38
CA ALA A 324 22.40 -42.28 -8.29
C ALA A 324 21.26 -43.21 -8.74
N ASP A 325 20.80 -44.06 -7.84
CA ASP A 325 19.67 -44.97 -8.07
C ASP A 325 18.33 -44.24 -7.97
N ALA A 326 18.26 -43.25 -7.05
CA ALA A 326 17.09 -42.37 -6.90
C ALA A 326 17.53 -40.90 -6.75
N PHE A 327 16.65 -40.01 -7.18
CA PHE A 327 16.88 -38.59 -7.06
C PHE A 327 15.73 -37.89 -6.32
N LEU A 328 16.07 -37.24 -5.21
CA LEU A 328 15.15 -36.46 -4.39
C LEU A 328 15.47 -34.98 -4.52
N LEU A 329 14.43 -34.18 -4.73
CA LEU A 329 14.53 -32.73 -4.85
C LEU A 329 13.90 -32.05 -3.63
N ALA A 330 14.73 -31.39 -2.83
CA ALA A 330 14.26 -30.59 -1.71
C ALA A 330 13.96 -29.16 -2.18
N VAL A 331 12.77 -28.68 -1.86
CA VAL A 331 12.31 -27.33 -2.22
C VAL A 331 12.08 -26.54 -0.93
N PRO A 332 12.86 -25.49 -0.65
CA PRO A 332 12.64 -24.67 0.54
C PRO A 332 11.32 -23.92 0.44
N ALA A 333 10.48 -24.13 1.45
CA ALA A 333 9.15 -23.54 1.49
C ALA A 333 9.20 -22.05 1.78
N GLY A 334 8.39 -21.28 1.07
CA GLY A 334 8.24 -19.84 1.30
C GLY A 334 9.34 -18.94 0.73
N GLU A 335 10.38 -19.52 0.14
CA GLU A 335 11.43 -18.79 -0.54
C GLU A 335 11.10 -18.56 -2.03
N ARG A 336 11.80 -17.64 -2.67
CA ARG A 336 11.62 -17.31 -4.12
C ARG A 336 12.27 -18.36 -4.99
N VAL A 337 11.66 -19.53 -5.08
CA VAL A 337 12.26 -20.73 -5.69
C VAL A 337 11.65 -21.06 -7.05
N GLY A 338 10.45 -20.56 -7.38
CA GLY A 338 9.68 -21.05 -8.52
C GLY A 338 10.46 -21.03 -9.83
N LYS A 339 10.98 -19.89 -10.27
CA LYS A 339 11.80 -19.79 -11.48
C LYS A 339 13.10 -20.58 -11.41
N ARG A 340 13.72 -20.65 -10.23
CA ARG A 340 14.95 -21.44 -10.04
C ARG A 340 14.67 -22.93 -10.13
N LEU A 341 13.55 -23.36 -9.57
CA LEU A 341 13.08 -24.73 -9.69
C LEU A 341 12.81 -25.09 -11.17
N GLU A 342 12.16 -24.21 -11.91
CA GLU A 342 11.96 -24.39 -13.36
C GLU A 342 13.29 -24.60 -14.10
N ALA A 343 14.29 -23.76 -13.81
CA ALA A 343 15.61 -23.89 -14.43
C ALA A 343 16.34 -25.19 -14.01
N VAL A 344 16.21 -25.63 -12.75
CA VAL A 344 16.76 -26.92 -12.28
C VAL A 344 16.08 -28.08 -13.03
N LEU A 345 14.76 -28.04 -13.13
CA LEU A 345 13.99 -29.09 -13.80
C LEU A 345 14.29 -29.14 -15.30
N GLU A 346 14.46 -28.02 -15.95
CA GLU A 346 14.87 -27.94 -17.37
C GLU A 346 16.26 -28.53 -17.58
N TYR A 347 17.22 -28.21 -16.71
CA TYR A 347 18.55 -28.81 -16.75
C TYR A 347 18.47 -30.34 -16.57
N LEU A 348 17.72 -30.84 -15.57
CA LEU A 348 17.55 -32.25 -15.30
C LEU A 348 16.90 -32.98 -16.51
N HIS A 349 15.89 -32.35 -17.11
CA HIS A 349 15.25 -32.90 -18.31
C HIS A 349 16.21 -33.02 -19.50
N THR A 350 17.08 -31.99 -19.69
CA THR A 350 18.11 -32.02 -20.74
C THR A 350 19.14 -33.12 -20.50
N GLN A 351 19.36 -33.51 -19.25
CA GLN A 351 20.30 -34.57 -18.86
C GLN A 351 19.65 -35.97 -18.74
N ASP A 352 18.38 -36.12 -19.12
CA ASP A 352 17.58 -37.34 -18.95
C ASP A 352 17.52 -37.84 -17.49
N CYS A 353 17.65 -36.92 -16.51
CA CYS A 353 17.54 -37.22 -15.10
C CYS A 353 16.11 -37.03 -14.62
N SER A 354 15.44 -38.10 -14.19
CA SER A 354 14.09 -38.03 -13.63
C SER A 354 14.12 -37.77 -12.14
N VAL A 355 13.23 -36.89 -11.64
CA VAL A 355 13.02 -36.68 -10.21
C VAL A 355 12.05 -37.73 -9.69
N ASP A 356 12.50 -38.62 -8.80
CA ASP A 356 11.67 -39.68 -8.23
C ASP A 356 10.73 -39.16 -7.12
N GLY A 357 11.18 -38.14 -6.37
CA GLY A 357 10.38 -37.48 -5.36
C GLY A 357 10.82 -36.06 -5.10
N ALA A 358 9.87 -35.17 -4.81
CA ALA A 358 10.12 -33.81 -4.36
C ALA A 358 9.39 -33.54 -3.04
N PHE A 359 9.98 -32.75 -2.17
CA PHE A 359 9.40 -32.43 -0.88
C PHE A 359 9.71 -31.00 -0.45
N LEU A 360 8.84 -30.46 0.43
CA LEU A 360 9.08 -29.15 1.02
C LEU A 360 9.97 -29.25 2.27
N TRP A 361 11.06 -28.51 2.24
CA TRP A 361 11.98 -28.35 3.37
C TRP A 361 11.74 -27.01 4.07
N ASN A 362 11.94 -26.94 5.39
CA ASN A 362 11.66 -25.76 6.22
C ASN A 362 10.22 -25.22 6.08
N ALA A 363 9.26 -26.11 5.88
CA ALA A 363 7.88 -25.73 5.71
C ALA A 363 7.23 -25.28 7.03
N ASP A 364 6.39 -24.25 6.92
CA ASP A 364 5.58 -23.76 8.02
C ASP A 364 4.37 -24.68 8.25
N GLU A 365 4.51 -25.59 9.18
CA GLU A 365 3.44 -26.57 9.48
C GLU A 365 2.16 -25.94 10.00
N GLN A 366 2.25 -24.83 10.76
CA GLN A 366 1.06 -24.14 11.28
C GLN A 366 0.25 -23.54 10.12
N LEU A 367 0.95 -22.95 9.13
CA LEU A 367 0.31 -22.42 7.93
C LEU A 367 -0.38 -23.55 7.14
N ILE A 368 0.32 -24.69 6.94
CA ILE A 368 -0.20 -25.84 6.21
C ILE A 368 -1.42 -26.42 6.92
N ARG A 369 -1.35 -26.61 8.25
CA ARG A 369 -2.48 -27.08 9.05
C ARG A 369 -3.68 -26.16 8.97
N SER A 370 -3.47 -24.86 9.10
CA SER A 370 -4.53 -23.85 8.97
C SER A 370 -5.13 -23.84 7.55
N TYR A 371 -4.30 -24.05 6.56
CA TYR A 371 -4.75 -24.10 5.17
C TYR A 371 -5.66 -25.31 4.91
N TYR A 372 -5.32 -26.51 5.42
CA TYR A 372 -6.11 -27.74 5.23
C TYR A 372 -7.19 -27.96 6.29
N PHE A 373 -7.41 -27.03 7.23
CA PHE A 373 -8.33 -27.22 8.39
C PHE A 373 -8.05 -28.48 9.20
N LEU A 374 -6.79 -28.87 9.32
CA LEU A 374 -6.44 -30.01 10.13
C LEU A 374 -6.65 -29.71 11.62
N PRO A 375 -7.34 -30.54 12.39
CA PRO A 375 -7.53 -30.32 13.82
C PRO A 375 -6.19 -30.23 14.55
N GLY A 376 -6.14 -29.36 15.57
CA GLY A 376 -4.95 -29.16 16.37
C GLY A 376 -4.47 -30.44 17.07
N ALA A 377 -3.16 -30.50 17.32
CA ALA A 377 -2.43 -31.55 18.01
C ALA A 377 -2.18 -32.83 17.21
N ILE A 378 -1.28 -32.73 16.24
CA ILE A 378 -0.26 -33.78 16.16
C ILE A 378 0.83 -33.30 17.09
N GLN A 379 0.96 -33.93 18.27
CA GLN A 379 2.13 -33.76 19.12
C GLN A 379 3.35 -33.92 18.22
N THR A 380 4.10 -32.85 18.04
CA THR A 380 5.51 -32.98 17.76
C THR A 380 6.02 -33.95 18.84
N GLN A 381 6.56 -35.07 18.44
CA GLN A 381 7.50 -35.78 19.25
C GLN A 381 8.74 -34.90 19.42
N ASP A 382 8.58 -33.78 20.15
CA ASP A 382 9.69 -33.12 20.79
C ASP A 382 10.05 -34.07 21.95
N THR A 383 10.89 -35.03 21.59
CA THR A 383 11.98 -35.58 22.40
C THR A 383 12.02 -35.03 23.82
N GLU A 384 11.48 -35.79 24.73
CA GLU A 384 12.11 -35.97 26.04
C GLU A 384 13.55 -36.41 25.82
N TYR A 385 14.42 -35.47 25.64
CA TYR A 385 15.85 -35.61 25.89
C TYR A 385 16.23 -34.58 26.94
N GLY A 386 16.20 -34.99 28.17
CA GLY A 386 16.76 -34.18 29.22
C GLY A 386 16.38 -34.61 30.61
N GLY A 387 17.16 -35.48 31.17
CA GLY A 387 17.31 -35.48 32.61
C GLY A 387 16.99 -36.73 33.36
N GLU A 388 17.77 -37.74 33.14
CA GLU A 388 18.15 -38.64 34.21
C GLU A 388 19.66 -38.48 34.41
N GLN A 389 20.03 -37.65 35.37
CA GLN A 389 21.27 -37.79 36.13
C GLN A 389 21.07 -37.23 37.52
N ALA A 390 21.00 -38.18 38.46
CA ALA A 390 21.41 -38.16 39.88
C ALA A 390 21.14 -36.93 40.72
#